data_ce41fe112d0b0c20c493650a26329c3c
#
_entry.id   ce41fe112d0b0c20c493650a26329c3c
#
_cell.length_a   1.000
_cell.length_b   1.000
_cell.length_c   1.000
_cell.angle_alpha   90.00
_cell.angle_beta   90.00
_cell.angle_gamma   90.00
#
_symmetry.space_group_name_H-M   'P 1'
#
loop_
_entity.id
_entity.type
_entity.pdbx_description
1 polymer ?
#
loop_
_entity_poly.entity_id
_entity_poly.type
_entity_poly.pdbx_seq_one_letter_code
_entity_poly.pdbx_strand_id
1 'polypeptide(L)'
;MNTKDPKLIALQFNECINNQDVDGLAELMTEDHTFIDREGKTGHTKQFMTRGWAEFFRMFPKYRNTFMRIQSKDNRVCIAGSAYWSEDQPYDSVIWTATIVEDRVQEWQVHADTEANRRAFGLL
;
A
#
# COMPACT_ATOMS: atom_id res chain seq x y z
N MET A 1 15.51 -5.04 -11.58
CA MET A 1 14.63 -6.00 -12.27
C MET A 1 13.92 -6.88 -11.25
N ASN A 2 12.64 -7.12 -11.44
CA ASN A 2 11.87 -7.98 -10.54
C ASN A 2 12.02 -9.45 -10.95
N THR A 3 12.19 -10.34 -9.97
CA THR A 3 12.23 -11.78 -10.21
C THR A 3 10.91 -12.44 -9.86
N LYS A 4 10.07 -11.78 -9.05
CA LYS A 4 8.76 -12.25 -8.64
C LYS A 4 7.66 -11.44 -9.32
N ASP A 5 6.46 -12.00 -9.38
CA ASP A 5 5.29 -11.26 -9.83
C ASP A 5 5.09 -10.03 -8.95
N PRO A 6 5.04 -8.82 -9.52
CA PRO A 6 4.81 -7.60 -8.72
C PRO A 6 3.58 -7.67 -7.82
N LYS A 7 2.53 -8.37 -8.25
CA LYS A 7 1.34 -8.54 -7.41
C LYS A 7 1.65 -9.26 -6.12
N LEU A 8 2.55 -10.25 -6.17
CA LEU A 8 2.93 -11.00 -4.97
C LEU A 8 3.59 -10.07 -3.95
N ILE A 9 4.47 -9.18 -4.42
CA ILE A 9 5.14 -8.23 -3.52
C ILE A 9 4.13 -7.29 -2.87
N ALA A 10 3.16 -6.78 -3.65
CA ALA A 10 2.09 -5.93 -3.10
C ALA A 10 1.26 -6.68 -2.06
N LEU A 11 0.94 -7.95 -2.32
CA LEU A 11 0.19 -8.78 -1.38
C LEU A 11 0.98 -9.03 -0.10
N GLN A 12 2.28 -9.29 -0.20
CA GLN A 12 3.15 -9.47 0.96
C GLN A 12 3.25 -8.19 1.78
N PHE A 13 3.36 -7.04 1.11
CA PHE A 13 3.40 -5.74 1.77
C PHE A 13 2.11 -5.53 2.57
N ASN A 14 0.96 -5.81 1.95
CA ASN A 14 -0.33 -5.68 2.61
C ASN A 14 -0.48 -6.64 3.79
N GLU A 15 0.04 -7.84 3.68
CA GLU A 15 0.01 -8.79 4.79
C GLU A 15 0.80 -8.25 5.98
N CYS A 16 1.94 -7.62 5.73
CA CYS A 16 2.72 -6.97 6.79
C CYS A 16 1.93 -5.82 7.42
N ILE A 17 1.21 -5.02 6.62
CA ILE A 17 0.35 -3.97 7.16
C ILE A 17 -0.70 -4.60 8.09
N ASN A 18 -1.39 -5.63 7.63
CA ASN A 18 -2.48 -6.25 8.38
C ASN A 18 -2.00 -6.93 9.65
N ASN A 19 -0.77 -7.43 9.65
CA ASN A 19 -0.15 -8.05 10.84
C ASN A 19 0.63 -7.05 11.68
N GLN A 20 0.68 -5.79 11.27
CA GLN A 20 1.44 -4.73 11.93
C GLN A 20 2.93 -5.10 12.07
N ASP A 21 3.44 -5.78 11.05
CA ASP A 21 4.82 -6.27 11.02
C ASP A 21 5.72 -5.18 10.43
N VAL A 22 6.20 -4.29 11.29
CA VAL A 22 7.02 -3.15 10.88
C VAL A 22 8.34 -3.61 10.27
N ASP A 23 8.96 -4.64 10.84
CA ASP A 23 10.21 -5.19 10.31
C ASP A 23 10.01 -5.79 8.92
N GLY A 24 8.91 -6.51 8.72
CA GLY A 24 8.57 -7.05 7.42
C GLY A 24 8.32 -5.98 6.38
N LEU A 25 7.65 -4.89 6.77
CA LEU A 25 7.46 -3.73 5.89
C LEU A 25 8.80 -3.13 5.49
N ALA A 26 9.70 -2.97 6.46
CA ALA A 26 11.03 -2.42 6.18
C ALA A 26 11.80 -3.29 5.18
N GLU A 27 11.73 -4.59 5.32
CA GLU A 27 12.41 -5.51 4.40
C GLU A 27 11.86 -5.41 2.97
N LEU A 28 10.58 -5.07 2.84
CA LEU A 28 9.92 -4.95 1.53
C LEU A 28 10.01 -3.56 0.93
N MET A 29 10.65 -2.60 1.58
CA MET A 29 10.83 -1.25 1.04
C MET A 29 12.20 -1.09 0.39
N THR A 30 12.25 -0.36 -0.73
CA THR A 30 13.53 0.15 -1.24
C THR A 30 14.03 1.25 -0.31
N GLU A 31 15.33 1.54 -0.36
CA GLU A 31 15.89 2.60 0.49
C GLU A 31 15.26 3.97 0.21
N ASP A 32 14.92 4.23 -1.05
CA ASP A 32 14.28 5.47 -1.48
C ASP A 32 12.75 5.40 -1.48
N HIS A 33 12.18 4.44 -0.75
CA HIS A 33 10.73 4.23 -0.70
C HIS A 33 9.98 5.52 -0.44
N THR A 34 8.86 5.71 -1.16
CA THR A 34 7.99 6.87 -1.01
C THR A 34 6.57 6.39 -0.72
N PHE A 35 5.95 6.99 0.28
CA PHE A 35 4.54 6.83 0.56
C PHE A 35 3.82 8.12 0.18
N ILE A 36 2.68 8.00 -0.51
CA ILE A 36 1.86 9.16 -0.88
C ILE A 36 0.44 8.89 -0.37
N ASP A 37 -0.06 9.77 0.49
CA ASP A 37 -1.41 9.61 1.03
C ASP A 37 -2.46 10.12 0.05
N ARG A 38 -3.74 9.97 0.42
CA ARG A 38 -4.87 10.31 -0.45
C ARG A 38 -4.90 11.80 -0.79
N GLU A 39 -4.32 12.63 0.06
CA GLU A 39 -4.26 14.08 -0.13
C GLU A 39 -3.01 14.54 -0.88
N GLY A 40 -2.14 13.58 -1.26
CA GLY A 40 -0.92 13.89 -1.99
C GLY A 40 0.27 14.21 -1.10
N LYS A 41 0.15 14.06 0.21
CA LYS A 41 1.29 14.25 1.12
C LYS A 41 2.23 13.07 1.01
N THR A 42 3.53 13.35 1.03
CA THR A 42 4.55 12.34 0.81
C THR A 42 5.39 12.12 2.05
N GLY A 43 5.81 10.85 2.22
CA GLY A 43 6.83 10.47 3.17
C GLY A 43 7.94 9.76 2.40
N HIS A 44 9.18 10.17 2.60
CA HIS A 44 10.33 9.65 1.88
C HIS A 44 11.27 8.88 2.78
N THR A 45 11.88 7.89 2.19
CA THR A 45 12.88 6.97 2.70
C THR A 45 12.29 5.84 3.54
N LYS A 46 12.94 4.70 3.40
CA LYS A 46 12.60 3.51 4.16
C LYS A 46 12.63 3.79 5.66
N GLN A 47 13.67 4.48 6.13
CA GLN A 47 13.83 4.76 7.56
C GLN A 47 12.68 5.62 8.09
N PHE A 48 12.32 6.67 7.37
CA PHE A 48 11.24 7.57 7.76
C PHE A 48 9.90 6.81 7.79
N MET A 49 9.63 6.02 6.76
CA MET A 49 8.35 5.31 6.66
C MET A 49 8.24 4.14 7.64
N THR A 50 9.36 3.51 7.99
CA THR A 50 9.35 2.45 9.01
C THR A 50 8.87 3.03 10.35
N ARG A 51 9.37 4.20 10.72
CA ARG A 51 8.90 4.89 11.93
C ARG A 51 7.46 5.36 11.79
N GLY A 52 7.09 5.82 10.59
CA GLY A 52 5.72 6.26 10.32
C GLY A 52 4.72 5.14 10.49
N TRP A 53 5.00 3.96 9.96
CA TRP A 53 4.12 2.80 10.12
C TRP A 53 4.01 2.36 11.58
N ALA A 54 5.13 2.36 12.32
CA ALA A 54 5.09 2.00 13.74
C ALA A 54 4.17 2.95 14.52
N GLU A 55 4.25 4.24 14.24
CA GLU A 55 3.39 5.24 14.88
C GLU A 55 1.93 5.07 14.47
N PHE A 56 1.70 4.82 13.17
CA PHE A 56 0.36 4.62 12.64
C PHE A 56 -0.34 3.44 13.31
N PHE A 57 0.36 2.32 13.51
CA PHE A 57 -0.21 1.14 14.15
C PHE A 57 -0.55 1.38 15.63
N ARG A 58 0.20 2.27 16.29
CA ARG A 58 -0.17 2.64 17.66
C ARG A 58 -1.46 3.46 17.70
N MET A 59 -1.66 4.33 16.69
CA MET A 59 -2.86 5.14 16.62
C MET A 59 -4.07 4.33 16.16
N PHE A 60 -3.85 3.37 15.28
CA PHE A 60 -4.92 2.54 14.70
C PHE A 60 -4.57 1.05 14.84
N PRO A 61 -4.70 0.50 16.07
CA PRO A 61 -4.23 -0.87 16.33
C PRO A 61 -5.02 -1.97 15.63
N LYS A 62 -6.21 -1.63 15.07
CA LYS A 62 -7.05 -2.59 14.35
C LYS A 62 -7.10 -2.32 12.86
N TYR A 63 -6.26 -1.40 12.36
CA TYR A 63 -6.24 -1.07 10.94
C TYR A 63 -5.97 -2.30 10.10
N ARG A 64 -6.75 -2.46 9.02
CA ARG A 64 -6.60 -3.59 8.13
C ARG A 64 -7.12 -3.26 6.74
N ASN A 65 -6.43 -3.72 5.72
CA ASN A 65 -6.83 -3.56 4.32
C ASN A 65 -7.33 -4.87 3.77
N THR A 66 -8.42 -4.81 3.01
CA THR A 66 -8.94 -5.94 2.26
C THR A 66 -8.87 -5.60 0.78
N PHE A 67 -8.10 -6.38 0.02
CA PHE A 67 -7.98 -6.21 -1.43
C PHE A 67 -9.12 -6.98 -2.11
N MET A 68 -9.85 -6.32 -2.99
CA MET A 68 -10.97 -6.92 -3.72
C MET A 68 -10.63 -7.14 -5.19
N ARG A 69 -9.86 -6.25 -5.79
CA ARG A 69 -9.38 -6.38 -7.15
C ARG A 69 -7.92 -5.97 -7.20
N ILE A 70 -7.14 -6.73 -7.96
CA ILE A 70 -5.72 -6.45 -8.13
C ILE A 70 -5.33 -6.76 -9.57
N GLN A 71 -4.58 -5.86 -10.17
CA GLN A 71 -4.02 -6.08 -11.49
C GLN A 71 -2.67 -5.41 -11.58
N SER A 72 -1.84 -5.82 -12.52
CA SER A 72 -0.53 -5.23 -12.69
C SER A 72 -0.24 -5.01 -14.17
N LYS A 73 0.59 -4.03 -14.43
CA LYS A 73 1.16 -3.78 -15.75
C LYS A 73 2.60 -3.37 -15.54
N ASP A 74 3.52 -4.13 -16.15
CA ASP A 74 4.95 -3.96 -15.92
C ASP A 74 5.24 -4.06 -14.42
N ASN A 75 5.90 -3.05 -13.83
CA ASN A 75 6.24 -3.05 -12.42
C ASN A 75 5.23 -2.31 -11.54
N ARG A 76 4.08 -1.93 -12.10
CA ARG A 76 3.06 -1.21 -11.35
C ARG A 76 1.89 -2.12 -11.02
N VAL A 77 1.47 -2.08 -9.76
CA VAL A 77 0.32 -2.84 -9.26
C VAL A 77 -0.77 -1.85 -8.88
N CYS A 78 -2.00 -2.13 -9.31
CA CYS A 78 -3.17 -1.30 -9.00
C CYS A 78 -4.20 -2.17 -8.28
N ILE A 79 -4.75 -1.65 -7.18
CA ILE A 79 -5.56 -2.42 -6.25
C ILE A 79 -6.78 -1.59 -5.85
N ALA A 80 -7.96 -2.22 -5.85
CA ALA A 80 -9.17 -1.63 -5.27
C ALA A 80 -9.61 -2.49 -4.10
N GLY A 81 -10.03 -1.85 -3.03
CA GLY A 81 -10.51 -2.56 -1.84
C GLY A 81 -11.01 -1.61 -0.78
N SER A 82 -10.95 -2.05 0.46
CA SER A 82 -11.43 -1.26 1.58
C SER A 82 -10.45 -1.31 2.73
N ALA A 83 -10.44 -0.22 3.52
CA ALA A 83 -9.67 -0.14 4.74
C ALA A 83 -10.62 -0.14 5.93
N TYR A 84 -10.25 -0.88 6.96
CA TYR A 84 -10.90 -0.87 8.26
C TYR A 84 -10.01 -0.07 9.20
N TRP A 85 -10.49 1.07 9.67
CA TRP A 85 -9.73 1.94 10.56
C TRP A 85 -10.01 1.65 12.03
N SER A 86 -11.30 1.55 12.36
CA SER A 86 -11.78 1.36 13.72
C SER A 86 -13.25 0.95 13.66
N GLU A 87 -13.86 0.66 14.81
CA GLU A 87 -15.28 0.33 14.86
C GLU A 87 -16.15 1.49 14.37
N ASP A 88 -15.67 2.74 14.51
CA ASP A 88 -16.38 3.93 14.04
C ASP A 88 -16.23 4.14 12.54
N GLN A 89 -15.17 3.59 11.94
CA GLN A 89 -14.92 3.67 10.51
C GLN A 89 -14.54 2.29 9.99
N PRO A 90 -15.53 1.39 9.90
CA PRO A 90 -15.24 -0.01 9.52
C PRO A 90 -15.07 -0.22 8.04
N TYR A 91 -15.41 0.75 7.22
CA TYR A 91 -15.33 0.62 5.77
C TYR A 91 -14.93 1.95 5.12
N ASP A 92 -13.83 1.92 4.39
CA ASP A 92 -13.34 3.07 3.64
C ASP A 92 -12.88 2.55 2.28
N SER A 93 -13.62 2.85 1.22
CA SER A 93 -13.30 2.41 -0.14
C SER A 93 -12.06 3.12 -0.63
N VAL A 94 -11.05 2.37 -1.05
CA VAL A 94 -9.72 2.90 -1.35
C VAL A 94 -9.13 2.22 -2.58
N ILE A 95 -8.34 2.98 -3.33
CA ILE A 95 -7.47 2.43 -4.37
C ILE A 95 -6.04 2.63 -3.92
N TRP A 96 -5.20 1.61 -4.09
CA TRP A 96 -3.76 1.71 -3.86
C TRP A 96 -3.03 1.44 -5.18
N THR A 97 -1.92 2.13 -5.38
CA THR A 97 -0.98 1.78 -6.44
C THR A 97 0.39 1.57 -5.83
N ALA A 98 1.12 0.61 -6.38
CA ALA A 98 2.47 0.28 -5.90
C ALA A 98 3.40 0.15 -7.10
N THR A 99 4.61 0.66 -6.94
CA THR A 99 5.68 0.46 -7.91
C THR A 99 6.71 -0.49 -7.30
N ILE A 100 7.00 -1.57 -8.02
CA ILE A 100 7.84 -2.66 -7.51
C ILE A 100 9.18 -2.63 -8.25
N VAL A 101 10.28 -2.51 -7.49
CA VAL A 101 11.65 -2.48 -8.02
C VAL A 101 12.51 -3.44 -7.20
N GLU A 102 13.20 -4.35 -7.86
CA GLU A 102 14.06 -5.35 -7.19
C GLU A 102 13.30 -6.14 -6.12
N ASP A 103 12.06 -6.53 -6.47
CA ASP A 103 11.17 -7.29 -5.58
C ASP A 103 10.85 -6.56 -4.26
N ARG A 104 10.90 -5.23 -4.29
CA ARG A 104 10.55 -4.37 -3.17
C ARG A 104 9.63 -3.24 -3.62
N VAL A 105 8.94 -2.65 -2.66
CA VAL A 105 8.02 -1.54 -2.92
C VAL A 105 8.80 -0.23 -2.89
N GLN A 106 8.90 0.41 -4.04
CA GLN A 106 9.52 1.72 -4.16
C GLN A 106 8.51 2.83 -3.86
N GLU A 107 7.25 2.65 -4.25
CA GLU A 107 6.21 3.64 -4.00
C GLU A 107 4.93 2.91 -3.62
N TRP A 108 4.26 3.43 -2.60
CA TRP A 108 2.93 2.98 -2.16
C TRP A 108 2.06 4.22 -2.07
N GLN A 109 1.03 4.31 -2.90
CA GLN A 109 0.18 5.50 -2.96
C GLN A 109 -1.28 5.13 -2.74
N VAL A 110 -1.95 5.98 -1.97
CA VAL A 110 -3.38 5.86 -1.68
C VAL A 110 -4.14 6.85 -2.55
N HIS A 111 -5.22 6.38 -3.19
CA HIS A 111 -6.06 7.20 -4.07
C HIS A 111 -7.51 7.10 -3.63
N ALA A 112 -8.29 8.14 -3.92
CA ALA A 112 -9.73 8.08 -3.73
C ALA A 112 -10.34 7.04 -4.68
N ASP A 113 -11.31 6.29 -4.20
CA ASP A 113 -12.03 5.33 -5.03
C ASP A 113 -13.12 6.05 -5.82
N THR A 114 -12.76 6.49 -7.02
CA THR A 114 -13.65 7.14 -7.96
C THR A 114 -13.72 6.33 -9.25
N GLU A 115 -14.78 6.51 -10.01
CA GLU A 115 -14.89 5.86 -11.32
C GLU A 115 -13.72 6.26 -12.22
N ALA A 116 -13.33 7.52 -12.20
CA ALA A 116 -12.21 8.00 -13.00
C ALA A 116 -10.91 7.28 -12.64
N ASN A 117 -10.62 7.13 -11.33
CA ASN A 117 -9.41 6.43 -10.90
C ASN A 117 -9.49 4.94 -11.21
N ARG A 118 -10.65 4.31 -11.03
CA ARG A 118 -10.82 2.89 -11.39
C ARG A 118 -10.57 2.68 -12.88
N ARG A 119 -11.07 3.58 -13.72
CA ARG A 119 -10.85 3.51 -15.16
C ARG A 119 -9.39 3.72 -15.52
N ALA A 120 -8.76 4.71 -14.92
CA ALA A 120 -7.36 5.02 -15.17
C ALA A 120 -6.42 3.87 -14.80
N PHE A 121 -6.76 3.12 -13.75
CA PHE A 121 -5.93 2.03 -13.22
C PHE A 121 -6.39 0.64 -13.65
N GLY A 122 -7.36 0.55 -14.55
CA GLY A 122 -7.82 -0.76 -15.06
C GLY A 122 -8.57 -1.59 -14.03
N LEU A 123 -9.30 -0.95 -13.13
CA LEU A 123 -9.99 -1.60 -12.01
C LEU A 123 -11.52 -1.62 -12.18
N LEU A 124 -12.01 -1.25 -13.34
CA LEU A 124 -13.46 -1.35 -13.61
C LEU A 124 -13.88 -2.77 -13.95
#